data_b2855836f929fc5d4aeb0c6d32e9f8dc
#
_entry.id   b2855836f929fc5d4aeb0c6d32e9f8dc
#
_cell.length_a   1.000
_cell.length_b   1.000
_cell.length_c   1.000
_cell.angle_alpha   90.00
_cell.angle_beta   90.00
_cell.angle_gamma   90.00
#
_symmetry.space_group_name_H-M   'P 1'
#
loop_
_entity.id
_entity.type
_entity.pdbx_description
1 polymer ?
#
loop_
_entity_poly.entity_id
_entity_poly.type
_entity_poly.pdbx_seq_one_letter_code
_entity_poly.pdbx_strand_id
1 'polypeptide(L)'
;LGDVYKRQTKDWECHCGKYKRIRFKGKICDRCGVEVTRSKVRRERMGHIELAAPVSHIWYFKGIPSRIALMLDISPKLLENVLYFSQYIVTDPGDCRDLAKYQCLTEGEYNDMREKYEDDFEAGMGAEAIKKLLAEIDLDALSASLKEELETASGQKRVRLLKRLDVVESFRMSGNRPEWMILDVVPVIPPDIRPMVQLDGGRFATSDLNDLYRRVINRNNRLKKLLELNAPEIIIRNEKRMLQESVDALIDNGRRGRPVTGPNNRALKSLSDMLKGKQGRFRQNLLGKRVDYSGRSVIVVGPELKMYQCGLPKEMALELFKPFVMKRLVETKAEQNIKSARKAVERAKDNVWDALEAVSYTHLRAHETPEHL
;
A
#
# COMPACT_ATOMS: atom_id res chain seq x y z
N LEU A 1 10.16 -6.71 -10.96
CA LEU A 1 11.40 -6.51 -10.16
C LEU A 1 12.66 -6.52 -11.03
N GLY A 2 12.70 -7.27 -12.14
CA GLY A 2 13.85 -7.29 -13.05
C GLY A 2 14.28 -5.93 -13.58
N ASP A 3 13.33 -5.01 -13.77
CA ASP A 3 13.62 -3.65 -14.27
C ASP A 3 14.33 -2.76 -13.24
N VAL A 4 14.23 -3.06 -11.95
CA VAL A 4 14.94 -2.30 -10.91
C VAL A 4 16.45 -2.50 -11.01
N TYR A 5 16.91 -3.68 -11.41
CA TYR A 5 18.33 -4.00 -11.62
C TYR A 5 18.84 -3.56 -12.98
N LYS A 6 17.98 -3.38 -13.97
CA LYS A 6 18.32 -2.90 -15.32
C LYS A 6 18.23 -1.39 -15.42
N ARG A 7 18.64 -0.68 -14.40
CA ARG A 7 18.50 0.76 -14.14
C ARG A 7 19.09 1.70 -15.18
N GLN A 8 19.95 1.25 -16.05
CA GLN A 8 20.72 2.12 -16.94
C GLN A 8 20.19 2.05 -18.37
N THR A 9 18.89 2.06 -18.57
CA THR A 9 18.35 2.34 -19.88
C THR A 9 18.41 3.84 -20.10
N LYS A 10 19.18 4.21 -21.10
CA LYS A 10 19.24 5.58 -21.59
C LYS A 10 17.87 5.97 -22.17
N ASP A 11 17.58 7.27 -22.20
CA ASP A 11 16.39 7.77 -22.88
C ASP A 11 16.38 7.32 -24.33
N TRP A 12 15.19 6.94 -24.81
CA TRP A 12 14.96 6.54 -26.20
C TRP A 12 15.77 5.34 -26.66
N GLU A 13 16.04 4.38 -25.77
CA GLU A 13 16.75 3.15 -26.08
C GLU A 13 15.96 1.92 -25.57
N CYS A 14 15.84 0.88 -26.41
CA CYS A 14 15.30 -0.40 -25.97
C CYS A 14 16.35 -1.18 -25.16
N HIS A 15 15.93 -2.20 -24.41
CA HIS A 15 16.81 -2.96 -23.54
C HIS A 15 18.00 -3.64 -24.27
N CYS A 16 17.75 -4.23 -25.45
CA CYS A 16 18.80 -4.88 -26.24
C CYS A 16 19.66 -3.93 -27.09
N GLY A 17 19.36 -2.63 -27.09
CA GLY A 17 20.10 -1.61 -27.86
C GLY A 17 19.84 -1.62 -29.37
N LYS A 18 18.91 -2.44 -29.88
CA LYS A 18 18.56 -2.47 -31.31
C LYS A 18 17.99 -1.15 -31.82
N TYR A 19 17.09 -0.57 -31.06
CA TYR A 19 16.48 0.73 -31.36
C TYR A 19 17.02 1.77 -30.39
N LYS A 20 17.65 2.83 -30.95
CA LYS A 20 18.22 3.96 -30.23
C LYS A 20 17.75 5.25 -30.90
N ARG A 21 17.61 6.31 -30.14
CA ARG A 21 17.22 7.66 -30.54
C ARG A 21 15.70 7.88 -30.62
N ILE A 22 15.34 9.15 -30.52
CA ILE A 22 13.96 9.67 -30.46
C ILE A 22 13.09 9.29 -31.67
N ARG A 23 13.69 9.07 -32.84
CA ARG A 23 12.96 8.66 -34.07
C ARG A 23 12.17 7.37 -33.92
N PHE A 24 12.53 6.52 -32.96
CA PHE A 24 11.86 5.26 -32.67
C PHE A 24 10.89 5.36 -31.47
N LYS A 25 10.52 6.57 -31.05
CA LYS A 25 9.56 6.82 -29.96
C LYS A 25 8.30 5.98 -30.15
N GLY A 26 7.89 5.24 -29.11
CA GLY A 26 6.67 4.43 -29.10
C GLY A 26 6.80 3.08 -29.82
N LYS A 27 7.94 2.78 -30.47
CA LYS A 27 8.15 1.49 -31.11
C LYS A 27 8.45 0.41 -30.08
N ILE A 28 7.73 -0.69 -30.14
CA ILE A 28 8.02 -1.89 -29.34
C ILE A 28 9.10 -2.71 -30.06
N CYS A 29 10.15 -3.06 -29.35
CA CYS A 29 11.25 -3.83 -29.89
C CYS A 29 10.83 -5.30 -30.08
N ASP A 30 10.93 -5.78 -31.29
CA ASP A 30 10.67 -7.17 -31.69
C ASP A 30 11.59 -8.20 -31.00
N ARG A 31 12.82 -7.78 -30.60
CA ARG A 31 13.79 -8.66 -29.95
C ARG A 31 13.64 -8.73 -28.42
N CYS A 32 13.37 -7.62 -27.76
CA CYS A 32 13.31 -7.55 -26.29
C CYS A 32 11.95 -7.15 -25.74
N GLY A 33 10.95 -6.88 -26.59
CA GLY A 33 9.60 -6.50 -26.20
C GLY A 33 9.46 -5.15 -25.50
N VAL A 34 10.55 -4.37 -25.39
CA VAL A 34 10.56 -3.11 -24.65
C VAL A 34 10.23 -1.96 -25.59
N GLU A 35 9.28 -1.12 -25.18
CA GLU A 35 8.92 0.10 -25.89
C GLU A 35 10.00 1.17 -25.73
N VAL A 36 10.33 1.90 -26.80
CA VAL A 36 11.31 2.97 -26.81
C VAL A 36 10.67 4.25 -26.25
N THR A 37 10.94 4.54 -24.97
CA THR A 37 10.42 5.70 -24.23
C THR A 37 11.52 6.39 -23.43
N ARG A 38 11.18 7.48 -22.75
CA ARG A 38 12.08 8.06 -21.75
C ARG A 38 12.29 7.09 -20.60
N SER A 39 13.50 7.03 -20.05
CA SER A 39 13.83 6.18 -18.90
C SER A 39 12.95 6.45 -17.68
N LYS A 40 12.55 7.71 -17.47
CA LYS A 40 11.65 8.14 -16.39
C LYS A 40 10.31 7.43 -16.43
N VAL A 41 9.71 7.25 -17.62
CA VAL A 41 8.41 6.58 -17.78
C VAL A 41 8.44 5.16 -17.24
N ARG A 42 9.55 4.43 -17.39
CA ARG A 42 9.70 3.06 -16.88
C ARG A 42 9.73 3.00 -15.37
N ARG A 43 10.20 4.05 -14.72
CA ARG A 43 10.25 4.16 -13.25
C ARG A 43 8.91 4.56 -12.65
N GLU A 44 8.02 5.15 -13.44
CA GLU A 44 6.68 5.59 -13.05
C GLU A 44 5.57 4.59 -13.41
N ARG A 45 5.87 3.59 -14.24
CA ARG A 45 4.88 2.57 -14.65
C ARG A 45 4.53 1.62 -13.50
N MET A 46 3.23 1.30 -13.42
CA MET A 46 2.73 0.19 -12.60
C MET A 46 3.01 -1.15 -13.30
N GLY A 47 3.40 -2.13 -12.51
CA GLY A 47 3.48 -3.53 -12.93
C GLY A 47 2.34 -4.35 -12.33
N HIS A 48 2.31 -5.64 -12.63
CA HIS A 48 1.37 -6.60 -12.04
C HIS A 48 2.01 -7.98 -11.87
N ILE A 49 1.45 -8.77 -10.97
CA ILE A 49 1.82 -10.17 -10.72
C ILE A 49 0.56 -10.99 -10.89
N GLU A 50 0.51 -11.83 -11.92
CA GLU A 50 -0.56 -12.81 -12.09
C GLU A 50 -0.34 -13.95 -11.10
N LEU A 51 -1.33 -14.16 -10.25
CA LEU A 51 -1.29 -15.19 -9.22
C LEU A 51 -1.63 -16.57 -9.79
N ALA A 52 -0.94 -17.60 -9.32
CA ALA A 52 -1.19 -18.99 -9.69
C ALA A 52 -2.49 -19.54 -9.06
N ALA A 53 -2.95 -18.92 -7.99
CA ALA A 53 -4.23 -19.19 -7.33
C ALA A 53 -4.83 -17.87 -6.82
N PRO A 54 -6.16 -17.73 -6.82
CA PRO A 54 -6.83 -16.56 -6.27
C PRO A 54 -6.49 -16.36 -4.78
N VAL A 55 -6.43 -15.09 -4.36
CA VAL A 55 -6.09 -14.69 -2.98
C VAL A 55 -7.11 -13.68 -2.47
N SER A 56 -7.57 -13.84 -1.24
CA SER A 56 -8.49 -12.90 -0.61
C SER A 56 -7.77 -11.60 -0.22
N HIS A 57 -8.42 -10.46 -0.47
CA HIS A 57 -7.90 -9.16 -0.02
C HIS A 57 -8.15 -8.98 1.48
N ILE A 58 -7.09 -8.81 2.26
CA ILE A 58 -7.15 -8.80 3.73
C ILE A 58 -8.03 -7.67 4.31
N TRP A 59 -8.19 -6.54 3.63
CA TRP A 59 -9.03 -5.45 4.10
C TRP A 59 -10.52 -5.82 4.09
N TYR A 60 -10.96 -6.61 3.11
CA TYR A 60 -12.35 -7.07 3.02
C TYR A 60 -12.63 -8.29 3.89
N PHE A 61 -11.59 -9.04 4.20
CA PHE A 61 -11.67 -10.20 5.09
C PHE A 61 -11.54 -9.81 6.57
N LYS A 62 -10.46 -9.15 6.98
CA LYS A 62 -10.16 -8.75 8.38
C LYS A 62 -10.63 -7.35 8.76
N GLY A 63 -11.43 -6.70 7.92
CA GLY A 63 -12.12 -5.46 8.28
C GLY A 63 -13.10 -5.68 9.43
N ILE A 64 -13.45 -4.63 10.14
CA ILE A 64 -14.49 -4.65 11.18
C ILE A 64 -15.60 -3.70 10.76
N PRO A 65 -16.75 -4.20 10.29
CA PRO A 65 -17.07 -5.63 10.05
C PRO A 65 -16.42 -6.20 8.79
N SER A 66 -16.28 -7.54 8.73
CA SER A 66 -15.79 -8.23 7.54
C SER A 66 -16.79 -8.14 6.38
N ARG A 67 -16.38 -7.56 5.26
CA ARG A 67 -17.26 -7.36 4.10
C ARG A 67 -17.63 -8.69 3.44
N ILE A 68 -16.66 -9.59 3.26
CA ILE A 68 -16.89 -10.93 2.69
C ILE A 68 -17.82 -11.74 3.60
N ALA A 69 -17.59 -11.71 4.91
CA ALA A 69 -18.41 -12.45 5.86
C ALA A 69 -19.86 -11.97 5.88
N LEU A 70 -20.10 -10.64 5.78
CA LEU A 70 -21.45 -10.06 5.69
C LEU A 70 -22.14 -10.42 4.36
N MET A 71 -21.39 -10.41 3.26
CA MET A 71 -21.96 -10.75 1.95
C MET A 71 -22.45 -12.21 1.91
N LEU A 72 -21.63 -13.14 2.39
CA LEU A 72 -21.95 -14.58 2.41
C LEU A 72 -22.79 -15.02 3.61
N ASP A 73 -23.04 -14.13 4.59
CA ASP A 73 -23.68 -14.44 5.87
C ASP A 73 -23.01 -15.54 6.70
N ILE A 74 -21.68 -15.59 6.63
CA ILE A 74 -20.84 -16.56 7.34
C ILE A 74 -20.16 -15.88 8.52
N SER A 75 -19.86 -16.62 9.59
CA SER A 75 -19.09 -16.07 10.69
C SER A 75 -17.64 -15.79 10.25
N PRO A 76 -17.01 -14.66 10.69
CA PRO A 76 -15.62 -14.34 10.32
C PRO A 76 -14.61 -15.42 10.68
N LYS A 77 -14.86 -16.21 11.73
CA LYS A 77 -13.99 -17.32 12.16
C LYS A 77 -14.04 -18.49 11.18
N LEU A 78 -15.24 -18.87 10.73
CA LEU A 78 -15.41 -19.93 9.73
C LEU A 78 -14.81 -19.50 8.39
N LEU A 79 -15.06 -18.26 7.97
CA LEU A 79 -14.42 -17.70 6.76
C LEU A 79 -12.89 -17.76 6.85
N GLU A 80 -12.30 -17.45 8.01
CA GLU A 80 -10.86 -17.58 8.22
C GLU A 80 -10.38 -19.02 8.04
N ASN A 81 -11.06 -19.98 8.61
CA ASN A 81 -10.71 -21.39 8.49
C ASN A 81 -10.73 -21.87 7.04
N VAL A 82 -11.71 -21.42 6.25
CA VAL A 82 -11.79 -21.75 4.83
C VAL A 82 -10.67 -21.11 4.03
N LEU A 83 -10.44 -19.79 4.20
CA LEU A 83 -9.42 -19.03 3.44
C LEU A 83 -7.99 -19.54 3.71
N TYR A 84 -7.74 -20.08 4.90
CA TYR A 84 -6.40 -20.60 5.28
C TYR A 84 -6.32 -22.12 5.25
N PHE A 85 -7.20 -22.76 4.50
CA PHE A 85 -7.15 -24.20 4.20
C PHE A 85 -7.24 -25.13 5.42
N SER A 86 -8.03 -24.72 6.44
CA SER A 86 -8.32 -25.54 7.62
C SER A 86 -9.66 -26.26 7.52
N GLN A 87 -10.62 -25.75 6.74
CA GLN A 87 -11.95 -26.33 6.55
C GLN A 87 -12.39 -26.17 5.10
N TYR A 88 -13.24 -27.09 4.67
CA TYR A 88 -13.95 -27.01 3.41
C TYR A 88 -15.22 -26.16 3.55
N ILE A 89 -15.67 -25.56 2.48
CA ILE A 89 -16.98 -24.91 2.36
C ILE A 89 -17.74 -25.55 1.20
N VAL A 90 -18.99 -25.88 1.44
CA VAL A 90 -19.89 -26.41 0.41
C VAL A 90 -20.26 -25.28 -0.53
N THR A 91 -19.85 -25.41 -1.79
CA THR A 91 -20.19 -24.46 -2.86
C THR A 91 -21.52 -24.83 -3.52
N ASP A 92 -21.73 -26.11 -3.79
CA ASP A 92 -22.98 -26.64 -4.33
C ASP A 92 -23.33 -27.92 -3.53
N PRO A 93 -24.50 -27.97 -2.85
CA PRO A 93 -24.92 -29.13 -2.12
C PRO A 93 -25.48 -30.26 -3.02
N GLY A 94 -25.74 -29.99 -4.32
CA GLY A 94 -26.36 -30.95 -5.24
C GLY A 94 -27.69 -31.50 -4.68
N ASP A 95 -27.90 -32.82 -4.85
CA ASP A 95 -29.10 -33.51 -4.35
C ASP A 95 -28.95 -34.01 -2.90
N CYS A 96 -27.88 -33.64 -2.20
CA CYS A 96 -27.59 -34.12 -0.84
C CYS A 96 -28.45 -33.40 0.20
N ARG A 97 -29.32 -34.15 0.89
CA ARG A 97 -30.22 -33.63 1.92
C ARG A 97 -29.53 -33.19 3.21
N ASP A 98 -28.38 -33.76 3.50
CA ASP A 98 -27.62 -33.53 4.75
C ASP A 98 -26.66 -32.32 4.64
N LEU A 99 -26.51 -31.74 3.47
CA LEU A 99 -25.61 -30.65 3.19
C LEU A 99 -26.39 -29.37 2.84
N ALA A 100 -25.91 -28.25 3.40
CA ALA A 100 -26.43 -26.92 3.06
C ALA A 100 -25.36 -26.07 2.38
N LYS A 101 -25.76 -25.23 1.44
CA LYS A 101 -24.88 -24.24 0.84
C LYS A 101 -24.26 -23.36 1.93
N TYR A 102 -22.97 -23.03 1.80
CA TYR A 102 -22.16 -22.29 2.78
C TYR A 102 -21.82 -23.08 4.06
N GLN A 103 -22.20 -24.34 4.18
CA GLN A 103 -21.81 -25.15 5.32
C GLN A 103 -20.29 -25.40 5.30
N CYS A 104 -19.64 -25.25 6.45
CA CYS A 104 -18.22 -25.53 6.59
C CYS A 104 -18.05 -26.95 7.16
N LEU A 105 -17.19 -27.73 6.52
CA LEU A 105 -16.87 -29.11 6.89
C LEU A 105 -15.41 -29.21 7.31
N THR A 106 -15.13 -30.01 8.33
CA THR A 106 -13.78 -30.45 8.66
C THR A 106 -13.29 -31.49 7.64
N GLU A 107 -12.00 -31.79 7.62
CA GLU A 107 -11.45 -32.79 6.68
C GLU A 107 -12.05 -34.19 6.88
N GLY A 108 -12.34 -34.55 8.14
CA GLY A 108 -13.01 -35.83 8.46
C GLY A 108 -14.45 -35.85 7.92
N GLU A 109 -15.25 -34.85 8.27
CA GLU A 109 -16.62 -34.70 7.76
C GLU A 109 -16.69 -34.66 6.23
N TYR A 110 -15.75 -33.99 5.59
CA TYR A 110 -15.68 -33.95 4.12
C TYR A 110 -15.43 -35.35 3.53
N ASN A 111 -14.52 -36.15 4.11
CA ASN A 111 -14.25 -37.51 3.66
C ASN A 111 -15.45 -38.43 3.90
N ASP A 112 -16.11 -38.34 5.05
CA ASP A 112 -17.32 -39.10 5.37
C ASP A 112 -18.47 -38.79 4.39
N MET A 113 -18.65 -37.49 4.05
CA MET A 113 -19.66 -37.10 3.07
C MET A 113 -19.30 -37.54 1.66
N ARG A 114 -18.02 -37.51 1.29
CA ARG A 114 -17.55 -37.98 -0.01
C ARG A 114 -17.70 -39.49 -0.16
N GLU A 115 -17.51 -40.28 0.90
CA GLU A 115 -17.79 -41.70 0.89
C GLU A 115 -19.30 -42.00 0.75
N LYS A 116 -20.16 -41.11 1.31
CA LYS A 116 -21.61 -41.31 1.32
C LYS A 116 -22.28 -40.88 0.02
N TYR A 117 -21.84 -39.76 -0.57
CA TYR A 117 -22.46 -39.08 -1.72
C TYR A 117 -21.60 -38.99 -2.97
N GLU A 118 -20.38 -39.56 -2.94
CA GLU A 118 -19.39 -39.54 -4.02
C GLU A 118 -19.17 -38.12 -4.58
N ASP A 119 -19.51 -37.88 -5.85
CA ASP A 119 -19.31 -36.59 -6.55
C ASP A 119 -20.62 -35.76 -6.68
N ASP A 120 -21.69 -36.09 -5.92
CA ASP A 120 -22.98 -35.40 -6.00
C ASP A 120 -22.98 -34.00 -5.38
N PHE A 121 -21.92 -33.57 -4.72
CA PHE A 121 -21.78 -32.24 -4.14
C PHE A 121 -20.41 -31.64 -4.45
N GLU A 122 -20.35 -30.31 -4.51
CA GLU A 122 -19.10 -29.59 -4.63
C GLU A 122 -18.74 -28.88 -3.32
N ALA A 123 -17.52 -29.10 -2.85
CA ALA A 123 -16.93 -28.34 -1.74
C ALA A 123 -15.49 -27.97 -2.07
N GLY A 124 -15.05 -26.84 -1.59
CA GLY A 124 -13.72 -26.33 -1.86
C GLY A 124 -13.07 -25.64 -0.67
N MET A 125 -11.79 -25.33 -0.79
CA MET A 125 -11.01 -24.58 0.20
C MET A 125 -10.41 -23.33 -0.41
N GLY A 126 -10.09 -22.36 0.46
CA GLY A 126 -9.35 -21.16 0.07
C GLY A 126 -10.18 -20.10 -0.63
N ALA A 127 -9.49 -19.12 -1.17
CA ALA A 127 -10.12 -17.97 -1.84
C ALA A 127 -10.84 -18.34 -3.14
N GLU A 128 -10.47 -19.46 -3.77
CA GLU A 128 -11.10 -19.95 -4.99
C GLU A 128 -12.57 -20.34 -4.77
N ALA A 129 -12.84 -21.12 -3.71
CA ALA A 129 -14.22 -21.48 -3.33
C ALA A 129 -15.05 -20.25 -2.95
N ILE A 130 -14.46 -19.33 -2.18
CA ILE A 130 -15.13 -18.07 -1.81
C ILE A 130 -15.43 -17.22 -3.04
N LYS A 131 -14.53 -17.19 -4.04
CA LYS A 131 -14.74 -16.47 -5.29
C LYS A 131 -15.94 -17.03 -6.07
N LYS A 132 -16.07 -18.36 -6.18
CA LYS A 132 -17.22 -19.02 -6.81
C LYS A 132 -18.53 -18.58 -6.13
N LEU A 133 -18.58 -18.67 -4.80
CA LEU A 133 -19.76 -18.29 -4.02
C LEU A 133 -20.11 -16.80 -4.17
N LEU A 134 -19.12 -15.91 -4.21
CA LEU A 134 -19.36 -14.46 -4.41
C LEU A 134 -19.82 -14.13 -5.84
N ALA A 135 -19.38 -14.88 -6.84
CA ALA A 135 -19.77 -14.69 -8.23
C ALA A 135 -21.24 -15.08 -8.51
N GLU A 136 -21.78 -16.02 -7.73
CA GLU A 136 -23.16 -16.50 -7.85
C GLU A 136 -24.20 -15.57 -7.20
N ILE A 137 -23.75 -14.55 -6.44
CA ILE A 137 -24.67 -13.66 -5.74
C ILE A 137 -25.31 -12.67 -6.70
N ASP A 138 -26.64 -12.74 -6.79
CA ASP A 138 -27.43 -11.68 -7.39
C ASP A 138 -27.73 -10.58 -6.34
N LEU A 139 -27.14 -9.40 -6.56
CA LEU A 139 -27.24 -8.26 -5.64
C LEU A 139 -28.64 -7.69 -5.55
N ASP A 140 -29.40 -7.71 -6.66
CA ASP A 140 -30.78 -7.16 -6.68
C ASP A 140 -31.74 -8.06 -5.94
N ALA A 141 -31.70 -9.36 -6.18
CA ALA A 141 -32.48 -10.35 -5.46
C ALA A 141 -32.13 -10.39 -3.96
N LEU A 142 -30.84 -10.34 -3.61
CA LEU A 142 -30.40 -10.31 -2.22
C LEU A 142 -30.86 -9.03 -1.50
N SER A 143 -30.80 -7.88 -2.16
CA SER A 143 -31.26 -6.60 -1.60
C SER A 143 -32.79 -6.64 -1.30
N ALA A 144 -33.56 -7.18 -2.22
CA ALA A 144 -35.03 -7.32 -2.05
C ALA A 144 -35.35 -8.24 -0.84
N SER A 145 -34.78 -9.42 -0.80
CA SER A 145 -34.94 -10.39 0.30
C SER A 145 -34.57 -9.79 1.67
N LEU A 146 -33.44 -9.08 1.75
CA LEU A 146 -33.01 -8.44 3.01
C LEU A 146 -33.94 -7.33 3.47
N LYS A 147 -34.57 -6.60 2.54
CA LYS A 147 -35.57 -5.57 2.88
C LYS A 147 -36.87 -6.19 3.46
N GLU A 148 -37.34 -7.28 2.86
CA GLU A 148 -38.46 -8.04 3.38
C GLU A 148 -38.22 -8.61 4.78
N GLU A 149 -37.03 -9.22 4.96
CA GLU A 149 -36.64 -9.72 6.29
C GLU A 149 -36.53 -8.62 7.34
N LEU A 150 -36.16 -7.40 6.95
CA LEU A 150 -36.00 -6.24 7.84
C LEU A 150 -37.32 -5.75 8.40
N GLU A 151 -38.42 -5.91 7.67
CA GLU A 151 -39.76 -5.55 8.12
C GLU A 151 -40.24 -6.42 9.30
N THR A 152 -39.85 -7.69 9.31
CA THR A 152 -40.20 -8.66 10.35
C THR A 152 -39.21 -8.77 11.49
N ALA A 153 -37.96 -8.31 11.28
CA ALA A 153 -36.88 -8.48 12.23
C ALA A 153 -36.86 -7.42 13.32
N SER A 154 -36.50 -7.83 14.55
CA SER A 154 -36.34 -6.95 15.72
C SER A 154 -35.03 -7.20 16.45
N GLY A 155 -34.63 -6.25 17.32
CA GLY A 155 -33.49 -6.37 18.19
C GLY A 155 -32.13 -6.53 17.45
N GLN A 156 -31.30 -7.43 17.92
CA GLN A 156 -29.94 -7.66 17.36
C GLN A 156 -29.95 -8.21 15.93
N LYS A 157 -30.96 -9.01 15.57
CA LYS A 157 -31.15 -9.53 14.20
C LYS A 157 -31.29 -8.38 13.21
N ARG A 158 -32.12 -7.37 13.55
CA ARG A 158 -32.33 -6.18 12.73
C ARG A 158 -31.01 -5.41 12.50
N VAL A 159 -30.20 -5.22 13.55
CA VAL A 159 -28.90 -4.53 13.43
C VAL A 159 -27.93 -5.28 12.52
N ARG A 160 -27.92 -6.61 12.57
CA ARG A 160 -27.11 -7.43 11.68
C ARG A 160 -27.57 -7.31 10.22
N LEU A 161 -28.88 -7.41 9.98
CA LEU A 161 -29.46 -7.27 8.65
C LEU A 161 -29.21 -5.88 8.05
N LEU A 162 -29.31 -4.80 8.85
CA LEU A 162 -28.98 -3.45 8.40
C LEU A 162 -27.54 -3.33 7.94
N LYS A 163 -26.58 -3.86 8.71
CA LYS A 163 -25.18 -3.86 8.32
C LYS A 163 -24.90 -4.66 7.05
N ARG A 164 -25.62 -5.77 6.87
CA ARG A 164 -25.53 -6.60 5.67
C ARG A 164 -26.11 -5.86 4.45
N LEU A 165 -27.30 -5.29 4.61
CA LEU A 165 -27.96 -4.50 3.56
C LEU A 165 -27.11 -3.30 3.12
N ASP A 166 -26.48 -2.59 4.05
CA ASP A 166 -25.59 -1.46 3.75
C ASP A 166 -24.43 -1.87 2.82
N VAL A 167 -23.83 -3.03 3.07
CA VAL A 167 -22.76 -3.56 2.20
C VAL A 167 -23.31 -3.95 0.83
N VAL A 168 -24.43 -4.66 0.77
CA VAL A 168 -25.05 -5.08 -0.49
C VAL A 168 -25.46 -3.88 -1.35
N GLU A 169 -26.12 -2.88 -0.75
CA GLU A 169 -26.49 -1.65 -1.45
C GLU A 169 -25.28 -0.86 -1.94
N SER A 170 -24.20 -0.82 -1.14
CA SER A 170 -22.95 -0.17 -1.55
C SER A 170 -22.35 -0.82 -2.81
N PHE A 171 -22.38 -2.15 -2.91
CA PHE A 171 -21.95 -2.87 -4.12
C PHE A 171 -22.90 -2.59 -5.30
N ARG A 172 -24.22 -2.67 -5.07
CA ARG A 172 -25.23 -2.43 -6.08
C ARG A 172 -25.14 -1.03 -6.68
N MET A 173 -25.04 0.00 -5.84
CA MET A 173 -24.97 1.40 -6.27
C MET A 173 -23.64 1.74 -6.97
N SER A 174 -22.55 1.13 -6.56
CA SER A 174 -21.24 1.37 -7.15
C SER A 174 -20.98 0.59 -8.45
N GLY A 175 -21.80 -0.41 -8.78
CA GLY A 175 -21.62 -1.30 -9.91
C GLY A 175 -20.43 -2.24 -9.77
N ASN A 176 -19.83 -2.37 -8.57
CA ASN A 176 -18.75 -3.30 -8.29
C ASN A 176 -19.31 -4.72 -8.07
N ARG A 177 -18.54 -5.71 -8.54
CA ARG A 177 -18.89 -7.12 -8.36
C ARG A 177 -18.30 -7.65 -7.05
N PRO A 178 -19.04 -8.44 -6.26
CA PRO A 178 -18.53 -8.99 -4.99
C PRO A 178 -17.28 -9.86 -5.15
N GLU A 179 -17.16 -10.59 -6.25
CA GLU A 179 -16.01 -11.45 -6.56
C GLU A 179 -14.68 -10.66 -6.68
N TRP A 180 -14.72 -9.34 -6.92
CA TRP A 180 -13.52 -8.50 -7.00
C TRP A 180 -12.84 -8.28 -5.63
N MET A 181 -13.47 -8.70 -4.54
CA MET A 181 -12.80 -8.77 -3.23
C MET A 181 -11.73 -9.88 -3.17
N ILE A 182 -11.74 -10.78 -4.16
CA ILE A 182 -10.72 -11.81 -4.37
C ILE A 182 -9.81 -11.38 -5.53
N LEU A 183 -8.51 -11.44 -5.31
CA LEU A 183 -7.49 -10.97 -6.25
C LEU A 183 -6.95 -12.14 -7.09
N ASP A 184 -7.00 -12.02 -8.40
CA ASP A 184 -6.28 -12.89 -9.34
C ASP A 184 -4.93 -12.25 -9.73
N VAL A 185 -4.85 -10.94 -9.62
CA VAL A 185 -3.68 -10.14 -10.01
C VAL A 185 -3.34 -9.16 -8.89
N VAL A 186 -2.07 -9.09 -8.52
CA VAL A 186 -1.56 -8.11 -7.54
C VAL A 186 -0.86 -6.97 -8.28
N PRO A 187 -1.29 -5.71 -8.10
CA PRO A 187 -0.60 -4.57 -8.69
C PRO A 187 0.77 -4.35 -8.02
N VAL A 188 1.76 -3.99 -8.84
CA VAL A 188 3.11 -3.65 -8.39
C VAL A 188 3.30 -2.15 -8.54
N ILE A 189 3.53 -1.45 -7.44
CA ILE A 189 3.74 0.00 -7.44
C ILE A 189 5.03 0.38 -8.18
N PRO A 190 5.10 1.58 -8.75
CA PRO A 190 6.27 2.02 -9.49
C PRO A 190 7.57 1.97 -8.69
N PRO A 191 8.72 1.73 -9.33
CA PRO A 191 10.03 1.65 -8.67
C PRO A 191 10.42 2.90 -7.88
N ASP A 192 9.97 4.09 -8.29
CA ASP A 192 10.28 5.34 -7.59
C ASP A 192 9.63 5.44 -6.20
N ILE A 193 8.50 4.75 -5.98
CA ILE A 193 7.82 4.69 -4.68
C ILE A 193 8.46 3.63 -3.74
N ARG A 194 9.21 2.67 -4.31
CA ARG A 194 9.94 1.61 -3.58
C ARG A 194 11.42 1.61 -3.95
N PRO A 195 12.15 2.69 -3.67
CA PRO A 195 13.49 2.88 -4.19
C PRO A 195 14.48 1.86 -3.64
N MET A 196 15.50 1.58 -4.46
CA MET A 196 16.71 0.86 -4.07
C MET A 196 17.89 1.80 -4.34
N VAL A 197 18.61 2.18 -3.31
CA VAL A 197 19.70 3.14 -3.37
C VAL A 197 21.02 2.42 -3.04
N GLN A 198 22.04 2.66 -3.84
CA GLN A 198 23.38 2.17 -3.56
C GLN A 198 24.04 3.09 -2.53
N LEU A 199 24.52 2.50 -1.44
CA LEU A 199 25.31 3.17 -0.41
C LEU A 199 26.81 3.08 -0.75
N ASP A 200 27.60 3.92 -0.09
CA ASP A 200 29.05 3.84 -0.16
C ASP A 200 29.52 2.44 0.28
N GLY A 201 30.51 1.88 -0.44
CA GLY A 201 30.99 0.52 -0.21
C GLY A 201 30.18 -0.58 -0.92
N GLY A 202 29.36 -0.25 -1.91
CA GLY A 202 28.66 -1.22 -2.77
C GLY A 202 27.44 -1.92 -2.16
N ARG A 203 27.03 -1.55 -0.94
CA ARG A 203 25.80 -2.05 -0.31
C ARG A 203 24.59 -1.33 -0.86
N PHE A 204 23.43 -2.03 -0.87
CA PHE A 204 22.17 -1.46 -1.30
C PHE A 204 21.22 -1.30 -0.11
N ALA A 205 20.66 -0.11 0.04
CA ALA A 205 19.50 0.13 0.90
C ALA A 205 18.24 -0.03 0.05
N THR A 206 17.32 -0.88 0.50
CA THR A 206 16.09 -1.15 -0.23
C THR A 206 14.87 -0.82 0.62
N SER A 207 13.77 -0.45 -0.03
CA SER A 207 12.48 -0.35 0.64
C SER A 207 12.00 -1.75 1.10
N ASP A 208 11.36 -1.82 2.26
CA ASP A 208 10.75 -3.06 2.79
C ASP A 208 9.75 -3.68 1.80
N LEU A 209 9.08 -2.87 0.99
CA LEU A 209 8.15 -3.33 -0.04
C LEU A 209 8.82 -4.24 -1.08
N ASN A 210 10.07 -4.00 -1.43
CA ASN A 210 10.80 -4.86 -2.37
C ASN A 210 10.98 -6.27 -1.81
N ASP A 211 11.21 -6.41 -0.50
CA ASP A 211 11.29 -7.73 0.15
C ASP A 211 9.92 -8.43 0.18
N LEU A 212 8.86 -7.69 0.50
CA LEU A 212 7.49 -8.23 0.50
C LEU A 212 7.07 -8.68 -0.91
N TYR A 213 7.30 -7.88 -1.95
CA TYR A 213 7.03 -8.30 -3.34
C TYR A 213 7.87 -9.52 -3.75
N ARG A 214 9.14 -9.56 -3.37
CA ARG A 214 10.01 -10.72 -3.64
C ARG A 214 9.45 -12.00 -3.00
N ARG A 215 8.93 -11.94 -1.78
CA ARG A 215 8.29 -13.06 -1.11
C ARG A 215 7.05 -13.55 -1.88
N VAL A 216 6.19 -12.63 -2.31
CA VAL A 216 5.02 -12.97 -3.13
C VAL A 216 5.43 -13.67 -4.44
N ILE A 217 6.39 -13.11 -5.16
CA ILE A 217 6.86 -13.68 -6.43
C ILE A 217 7.47 -15.06 -6.23
N ASN A 218 8.30 -15.25 -5.20
CA ASN A 218 8.92 -16.54 -4.93
C ASN A 218 7.88 -17.62 -4.59
N ARG A 219 6.87 -17.29 -3.77
CA ARG A 219 5.77 -18.21 -3.46
C ARG A 219 4.92 -18.51 -4.69
N ASN A 220 4.59 -17.50 -5.47
CA ASN A 220 3.83 -17.66 -6.70
C ASN A 220 4.55 -18.55 -7.72
N ASN A 221 5.84 -18.33 -7.96
CA ASN A 221 6.63 -19.14 -8.87
C ASN A 221 6.78 -20.60 -8.38
N ARG A 222 6.91 -20.78 -7.06
CA ARG A 222 6.96 -22.11 -6.48
C ARG A 222 5.64 -22.85 -6.66
N LEU A 223 4.51 -22.17 -6.40
CA LEU A 223 3.18 -22.73 -6.62
C LEU A 223 2.96 -23.12 -8.08
N LYS A 224 3.33 -22.24 -9.03
CA LYS A 224 3.24 -22.56 -10.48
C LYS A 224 3.99 -23.85 -10.83
N LYS A 225 5.23 -23.98 -10.36
CA LYS A 225 6.02 -25.20 -10.59
C LYS A 225 5.39 -26.45 -9.95
N LEU A 226 4.82 -26.33 -8.75
CA LEU A 226 4.14 -27.47 -8.10
C LEU A 226 2.88 -27.90 -8.85
N LEU A 227 2.13 -26.96 -9.39
CA LEU A 227 0.98 -27.24 -10.23
C LEU A 227 1.38 -27.91 -11.57
N GLU A 228 2.44 -27.44 -12.21
CA GLU A 228 2.99 -28.04 -13.45
C GLU A 228 3.49 -29.48 -13.22
N LEU A 229 4.03 -29.77 -12.02
CA LEU A 229 4.56 -31.08 -11.64
C LEU A 229 3.48 -32.03 -11.08
N ASN A 230 2.20 -31.59 -11.01
CA ASN A 230 1.11 -32.35 -10.38
C ASN A 230 1.49 -32.88 -8.99
N ALA A 231 2.07 -32.01 -8.14
CA ALA A 231 2.49 -32.38 -6.81
C ALA A 231 1.29 -32.81 -5.93
N PRO A 232 1.50 -33.58 -4.84
CA PRO A 232 0.43 -33.98 -3.92
C PRO A 232 -0.37 -32.78 -3.41
N GLU A 233 -1.68 -32.94 -3.31
CA GLU A 233 -2.63 -31.89 -2.96
C GLU A 233 -2.28 -31.19 -1.63
N ILE A 234 -1.81 -31.94 -0.65
CA ILE A 234 -1.40 -31.42 0.68
C ILE A 234 -0.27 -30.36 0.56
N ILE A 235 0.67 -30.57 -0.38
CA ILE A 235 1.76 -29.64 -0.64
C ILE A 235 1.23 -28.40 -1.37
N ILE A 236 0.36 -28.59 -2.35
CA ILE A 236 -0.28 -27.52 -3.10
C ILE A 236 -1.12 -26.62 -2.16
N ARG A 237 -1.95 -27.21 -1.29
CA ARG A 237 -2.73 -26.48 -0.28
C ARG A 237 -1.85 -25.64 0.63
N ASN A 238 -0.75 -26.21 1.14
CA ASN A 238 0.16 -25.47 2.00
C ASN A 238 0.83 -24.30 1.26
N GLU A 239 1.23 -24.47 0.01
CA GLU A 239 1.83 -23.39 -0.77
C GLU A 239 0.79 -22.31 -1.16
N LYS A 240 -0.47 -22.68 -1.46
CA LYS A 240 -1.59 -21.73 -1.63
C LYS A 240 -1.81 -20.92 -0.36
N ARG A 241 -1.79 -21.55 0.82
CA ARG A 241 -1.87 -20.85 2.11
C ARG A 241 -0.71 -19.88 2.33
N MET A 242 0.52 -20.29 2.02
CA MET A 242 1.70 -19.44 2.14
C MET A 242 1.66 -18.27 1.15
N LEU A 243 1.09 -18.45 -0.04
CA LEU A 243 0.86 -17.37 -0.99
C LEU A 243 -0.16 -16.35 -0.44
N GLN A 244 -1.29 -16.82 0.12
CA GLN A 244 -2.27 -15.98 0.80
C GLN A 244 -1.60 -15.15 1.90
N GLU A 245 -0.82 -15.78 2.79
CA GLU A 245 -0.11 -15.09 3.87
C GLU A 245 0.91 -14.05 3.37
N SER A 246 1.59 -14.32 2.26
CA SER A 246 2.55 -13.38 1.68
C SER A 246 1.89 -12.15 1.08
N VAL A 247 0.72 -12.30 0.47
CA VAL A 247 -0.08 -11.18 -0.05
C VAL A 247 -0.70 -10.38 1.10
N ASP A 248 -1.17 -11.04 2.15
CA ASP A 248 -1.67 -10.38 3.35
C ASP A 248 -0.60 -9.49 4.00
N ALA A 249 0.63 -9.99 4.12
CA ALA A 249 1.76 -9.24 4.64
C ALA A 249 2.15 -8.05 3.73
N LEU A 250 2.02 -8.18 2.42
CA LEU A 250 2.27 -7.08 1.48
C LEU A 250 1.26 -5.94 1.67
N ILE A 251 -0.02 -6.26 1.84
CA ILE A 251 -1.09 -5.27 1.94
C ILE A 251 -1.14 -4.66 3.35
N ASP A 252 -1.21 -5.47 4.39
CA ASP A 252 -1.29 -5.03 5.79
C ASP A 252 -0.57 -6.00 6.74
N ASN A 253 0.72 -5.81 6.91
CA ASN A 253 1.57 -6.69 7.73
C ASN A 253 1.19 -6.61 9.21
N GLY A 254 0.96 -7.76 9.83
CA GLY A 254 0.57 -7.88 11.24
C GLY A 254 -0.94 -7.75 11.49
N ARG A 255 -1.77 -7.59 10.46
CA ARG A 255 -3.23 -7.63 10.60
C ARG A 255 -3.76 -8.99 11.03
N ARG A 256 -3.09 -10.05 10.59
CA ARG A 256 -3.36 -11.43 10.96
C ARG A 256 -2.10 -12.06 11.55
N GLY A 257 -2.14 -12.37 12.83
CA GLY A 257 -1.05 -13.04 13.53
C GLY A 257 0.23 -12.21 13.70
N ARG A 258 1.37 -12.87 13.79
CA ARG A 258 2.66 -12.19 13.96
C ARG A 258 3.09 -11.52 12.67
N PRO A 259 3.58 -10.27 12.74
CA PRO A 259 4.06 -9.58 11.55
C PRO A 259 5.31 -10.26 10.98
N VAL A 260 5.45 -10.19 9.67
CA VAL A 260 6.67 -10.59 8.99
C VAL A 260 7.78 -9.59 9.34
N THR A 261 8.91 -10.11 9.81
CA THR A 261 10.05 -9.29 10.26
C THR A 261 11.22 -9.38 9.29
N GLY A 262 12.02 -8.33 9.30
CA GLY A 262 13.32 -8.25 8.67
C GLY A 262 14.46 -8.46 9.67
N PRO A 263 15.68 -8.02 9.34
CA PRO A 263 16.82 -8.03 10.26
C PRO A 263 16.48 -7.33 11.58
N ASN A 264 17.03 -7.81 12.68
CA ASN A 264 16.80 -7.28 14.04
C ASN A 264 15.34 -7.36 14.52
N ASN A 265 14.56 -8.33 14.06
CA ASN A 265 13.15 -8.52 14.41
C ASN A 265 12.24 -7.29 14.18
N ARG A 266 12.66 -6.35 13.36
CA ARG A 266 11.85 -5.20 12.97
C ARG A 266 10.74 -5.64 12.00
N ALA A 267 9.48 -5.33 12.30
CA ALA A 267 8.38 -5.57 11.37
C ALA A 267 8.60 -4.81 10.05
N LEU A 268 8.37 -5.50 8.92
CA LEU A 268 8.48 -4.88 7.60
C LEU A 268 7.29 -3.94 7.36
N LYS A 269 7.56 -2.79 6.79
CA LYS A 269 6.54 -1.77 6.49
C LYS A 269 5.74 -2.16 5.25
N SER A 270 4.45 -2.43 5.43
CA SER A 270 3.51 -2.82 4.36
C SER A 270 2.93 -1.61 3.61
N LEU A 271 2.12 -1.87 2.57
CA LEU A 271 1.42 -0.82 1.83
C LEU A 271 0.48 0.00 2.73
N SER A 272 -0.26 -0.66 3.64
CA SER A 272 -1.11 0.03 4.62
C SER A 272 -0.31 0.94 5.55
N ASP A 273 0.87 0.50 6.00
CA ASP A 273 1.73 1.27 6.89
C ASP A 273 2.33 2.52 6.23
N MET A 274 2.39 2.54 4.89
CA MET A 274 2.78 3.73 4.16
C MET A 274 1.72 4.84 4.20
N LEU A 275 0.46 4.49 4.44
CA LEU A 275 -0.66 5.43 4.45
C LEU A 275 -1.06 5.86 5.86
N LYS A 276 -1.05 4.92 6.83
CA LYS A 276 -1.53 5.13 8.20
C LYS A 276 -0.45 5.63 9.17
N GLY A 277 -0.88 6.20 10.28
CA GLY A 277 -0.02 6.63 11.40
C GLY A 277 0.66 7.98 11.18
N LYS A 278 1.51 8.39 12.15
CA LYS A 278 2.22 9.68 12.15
C LYS A 278 3.20 9.83 10.98
N GLN A 279 3.82 8.71 10.55
CA GLN A 279 4.79 8.66 9.45
C GLN A 279 4.14 8.22 8.13
N GLY A 280 2.81 8.10 8.10
CA GLY A 280 2.08 7.77 6.89
C GLY A 280 1.95 8.97 5.96
N ARG A 281 1.62 8.67 4.69
CA ARG A 281 1.53 9.67 3.62
C ARG A 281 0.54 10.79 3.95
N PHE A 282 -0.61 10.46 4.55
CA PHE A 282 -1.61 11.46 4.89
C PHE A 282 -1.09 12.48 5.88
N ARG A 283 -0.57 12.04 7.04
CA ARG A 283 -0.14 12.96 8.11
C ARG A 283 1.21 13.62 7.84
N GLN A 284 2.14 12.93 7.20
CA GLN A 284 3.50 13.43 7.01
C GLN A 284 3.67 14.27 5.73
N ASN A 285 2.91 14.01 4.67
CA ASN A 285 3.16 14.62 3.36
C ASN A 285 1.97 15.36 2.77
N LEU A 286 0.72 15.06 3.19
CA LEU A 286 -0.49 15.70 2.65
C LEU A 286 -1.08 16.74 3.58
N LEU A 287 -1.30 16.42 4.86
CA LEU A 287 -1.81 17.38 5.85
C LEU A 287 -0.77 18.43 6.26
N GLY A 288 0.49 18.13 6.10
CA GLY A 288 1.59 19.04 6.34
C GLY A 288 2.83 18.60 5.57
N LYS A 289 3.64 19.54 5.13
CA LYS A 289 4.90 19.29 4.43
C LYS A 289 6.01 20.06 5.11
N ARG A 290 7.21 19.51 5.09
CA ARG A 290 8.40 20.30 5.40
C ARG A 290 8.60 21.31 4.27
N VAL A 291 8.80 22.55 4.64
CA VAL A 291 9.02 23.66 3.71
C VAL A 291 10.38 24.30 4.00
N ASP A 292 10.98 24.86 2.94
CA ASP A 292 12.22 25.61 3.06
C ASP A 292 11.98 26.97 3.74
N TYR A 293 13.01 27.58 4.25
CA TYR A 293 12.99 28.89 4.91
C TYR A 293 12.05 28.94 6.13
N SER A 294 11.97 27.87 6.86
CA SER A 294 11.18 27.75 8.09
C SER A 294 11.95 27.01 9.17
N GLY A 295 11.69 27.35 10.41
CA GLY A 295 12.30 26.71 11.58
C GLY A 295 11.32 26.64 12.73
N ARG A 296 11.60 25.79 13.71
CA ARG A 296 10.83 25.63 14.93
C ARG A 296 11.78 25.54 16.12
N SER A 297 11.48 26.29 17.18
CA SER A 297 12.25 26.28 18.42
C SER A 297 11.34 26.41 19.62
N VAL A 298 11.91 26.22 20.79
CA VAL A 298 11.22 26.43 22.06
C VAL A 298 11.06 27.94 22.30
N ILE A 299 9.90 28.34 22.77
CA ILE A 299 9.59 29.73 23.16
C ILE A 299 9.93 29.90 24.64
N VAL A 300 10.66 30.95 24.95
CA VAL A 300 11.03 31.33 26.32
C VAL A 300 10.66 32.77 26.60
N VAL A 301 10.58 33.14 27.85
CA VAL A 301 10.28 34.51 28.29
C VAL A 301 11.45 35.43 27.89
N GLY A 302 11.11 36.61 27.33
CA GLY A 302 12.04 37.69 27.01
C GLY A 302 11.63 38.99 27.72
N PRO A 303 12.01 39.21 28.97
CA PRO A 303 11.51 40.35 29.77
C PRO A 303 11.91 41.72 29.19
N GLU A 304 12.96 41.78 28.39
CA GLU A 304 13.43 43.01 27.75
C GLU A 304 12.72 43.36 26.46
N LEU A 305 11.92 42.39 25.89
CA LEU A 305 11.21 42.58 24.65
C LEU A 305 9.87 43.28 24.85
N LYS A 306 9.52 44.18 23.94
CA LYS A 306 8.19 44.76 23.88
C LYS A 306 7.17 43.71 23.40
N MET A 307 5.88 43.93 23.68
CA MET A 307 4.80 43.00 23.42
C MET A 307 4.68 42.57 21.94
N TYR A 308 5.14 43.41 21.04
CA TYR A 308 5.15 43.17 19.59
C TYR A 308 6.51 42.68 19.03
N GLN A 309 7.48 42.44 19.91
CA GLN A 309 8.82 41.99 19.52
C GLN A 309 9.03 40.53 19.88
N CYS A 310 9.74 39.80 19.04
CA CYS A 310 10.26 38.50 19.36
C CYS A 310 11.77 38.43 19.09
N GLY A 311 12.48 37.71 19.92
CA GLY A 311 13.92 37.47 19.74
C GLY A 311 14.14 36.15 19.01
N LEU A 312 14.96 36.16 17.99
CA LEU A 312 15.34 34.95 17.23
C LEU A 312 16.86 34.75 17.35
N PRO A 313 17.35 33.52 17.58
CA PRO A 313 18.80 33.25 17.57
C PRO A 313 19.43 33.65 16.25
N LYS A 314 20.54 34.38 16.31
CA LYS A 314 21.24 34.92 15.11
C LYS A 314 21.60 33.85 14.08
N GLU A 315 22.13 32.72 14.55
CA GLU A 315 22.51 31.60 13.67
C GLU A 315 21.32 31.00 12.95
N MET A 316 20.17 30.82 13.64
CA MET A 316 18.94 30.35 13.03
C MET A 316 18.41 31.34 11.99
N ALA A 317 18.41 32.64 12.33
CA ALA A 317 18.01 33.68 11.41
C ALA A 317 18.89 33.70 10.14
N LEU A 318 20.19 33.58 10.32
CA LEU A 318 21.15 33.57 9.21
C LEU A 318 20.93 32.40 8.23
N GLU A 319 20.67 31.22 8.75
CA GLU A 319 20.41 30.06 7.88
C GLU A 319 19.03 30.14 7.19
N LEU A 320 17.99 30.61 7.88
CA LEU A 320 16.66 30.78 7.30
C LEU A 320 16.62 31.84 6.20
N PHE A 321 17.30 32.97 6.40
CA PHE A 321 17.31 34.10 5.47
C PHE A 321 18.50 34.12 4.51
N LYS A 322 19.31 33.07 4.50
CA LYS A 322 20.54 32.97 3.70
C LYS A 322 20.41 33.43 2.24
N PRO A 323 19.40 33.00 1.44
CA PRO A 323 19.24 33.47 0.07
C PRO A 323 18.95 34.97 -0.04
N PHE A 324 18.15 35.51 0.86
CA PHE A 324 17.78 36.92 0.87
C PHE A 324 18.95 37.78 1.30
N VAL A 325 19.72 37.35 2.29
CA VAL A 325 20.97 38.01 2.70
C VAL A 325 21.99 38.02 1.57
N MET A 326 22.17 36.87 0.88
CA MET A 326 23.08 36.81 -0.28
C MET A 326 22.63 37.77 -1.39
N LYS A 327 21.34 37.83 -1.68
CA LYS A 327 20.78 38.78 -2.65
C LYS A 327 21.07 40.21 -2.24
N ARG A 328 20.80 40.56 -0.99
CA ARG A 328 21.04 41.92 -0.44
C ARG A 328 22.49 42.33 -0.51
N LEU A 329 23.43 41.42 -0.17
CA LEU A 329 24.88 41.68 -0.25
C LEU A 329 25.35 41.96 -1.69
N VAL A 330 24.77 41.34 -2.69
CA VAL A 330 25.07 41.61 -4.10
C VAL A 330 24.45 42.93 -4.56
N GLU A 331 23.20 43.22 -4.18
CA GLU A 331 22.51 44.47 -4.52
C GLU A 331 23.18 45.69 -3.93
N THR A 332 23.66 45.61 -2.70
CA THR A 332 24.42 46.68 -2.02
C THR A 332 25.86 46.80 -2.50
N LYS A 333 26.28 45.95 -3.45
CA LYS A 333 27.67 45.87 -3.94
C LYS A 333 28.72 45.55 -2.86
N ALA A 334 28.29 45.07 -1.70
CA ALA A 334 29.20 44.57 -0.65
C ALA A 334 29.97 43.33 -1.09
N GLU A 335 29.36 42.53 -1.96
CA GLU A 335 30.01 41.37 -2.60
C GLU A 335 29.72 41.36 -4.12
N GLN A 336 30.72 40.93 -4.91
CA GLN A 336 30.67 41.06 -6.38
C GLN A 336 29.77 40.04 -7.07
N ASN A 337 29.63 38.85 -6.47
CA ASN A 337 28.82 37.77 -7.03
C ASN A 337 28.27 36.84 -5.94
N ILE A 338 27.31 35.98 -6.34
CA ILE A 338 26.65 35.03 -5.43
C ILE A 338 27.65 34.05 -4.75
N LYS A 339 28.74 33.65 -5.43
CA LYS A 339 29.74 32.77 -4.83
C LYS A 339 30.50 33.47 -3.71
N SER A 340 30.87 34.75 -3.92
CA SER A 340 31.53 35.58 -2.91
C SER A 340 30.55 35.83 -1.73
N ALA A 341 29.31 36.18 -2.00
CA ALA A 341 28.28 36.40 -1.00
C ALA A 341 28.05 35.13 -0.12
N ARG A 342 28.02 33.94 -0.73
CA ARG A 342 27.92 32.66 0.02
C ARG A 342 29.08 32.48 0.98
N LYS A 343 30.33 32.70 0.53
CA LYS A 343 31.50 32.62 1.37
C LYS A 343 31.52 33.68 2.48
N ALA A 344 30.98 34.88 2.21
CA ALA A 344 30.83 35.90 3.23
C ALA A 344 29.85 35.49 4.34
N VAL A 345 28.71 34.92 3.94
CA VAL A 345 27.68 34.39 4.87
C VAL A 345 28.25 33.23 5.70
N GLU A 346 28.97 32.28 5.07
CA GLU A 346 29.60 31.15 5.78
C GLU A 346 30.69 31.60 6.78
N ARG A 347 31.32 32.74 6.56
CA ARG A 347 32.31 33.34 7.47
C ARG A 347 31.71 34.30 8.48
N ALA A 348 30.40 34.56 8.41
CA ALA A 348 29.63 35.46 9.29
C ALA A 348 30.31 36.83 9.46
N LYS A 349 30.72 37.46 8.35
CA LYS A 349 31.33 38.80 8.35
C LYS A 349 30.34 39.86 8.88
N ASP A 350 30.85 40.99 9.36
CA ASP A 350 30.04 42.06 9.99
C ASP A 350 28.94 42.57 9.07
N ASN A 351 29.23 42.82 7.80
CA ASN A 351 28.24 43.27 6.80
C ASN A 351 27.07 42.27 6.59
N VAL A 352 27.25 41.01 6.99
CA VAL A 352 26.19 39.99 6.88
C VAL A 352 25.11 40.22 7.92
N TRP A 353 25.49 40.67 9.10
CA TRP A 353 24.55 40.96 10.19
C TRP A 353 23.68 42.18 9.86
N ASP A 354 24.25 43.26 9.32
CA ASP A 354 23.51 44.44 8.87
C ASP A 354 22.52 44.07 7.74
N ALA A 355 22.97 43.23 6.80
CA ALA A 355 22.11 42.73 5.75
C ALA A 355 20.99 41.83 6.28
N LEU A 356 21.26 40.99 7.28
CA LEU A 356 20.28 40.14 7.94
C LEU A 356 19.22 40.95 8.67
N GLU A 357 19.61 42.00 9.41
CA GLU A 357 18.70 42.88 10.10
C GLU A 357 17.75 43.55 9.12
N ALA A 358 18.26 44.14 8.03
CA ALA A 358 17.44 44.77 6.99
C ALA A 358 16.48 43.78 6.30
N VAL A 359 16.87 42.52 6.13
CA VAL A 359 16.02 41.46 5.54
C VAL A 359 14.93 41.02 6.53
N SER A 360 15.25 40.92 7.82
CA SER A 360 14.30 40.47 8.85
C SER A 360 13.06 41.34 8.96
N TYR A 361 13.22 42.66 8.84
CA TYR A 361 12.11 43.62 8.86
C TYR A 361 11.10 43.42 7.71
N THR A 362 11.53 42.86 6.57
CA THR A 362 10.68 42.70 5.39
C THR A 362 10.10 41.31 5.20
N HIS A 363 10.74 40.31 5.75
CA HIS A 363 10.41 38.90 5.46
C HIS A 363 10.04 38.04 6.68
N LEU A 364 10.28 38.53 7.90
CA LEU A 364 9.97 37.78 9.11
C LEU A 364 8.45 37.69 9.33
N ARG A 365 7.94 36.48 9.47
CA ARG A 365 6.57 36.21 9.91
C ARG A 365 6.60 35.12 10.98
N ALA A 366 6.16 35.47 12.19
CA ALA A 366 6.03 34.52 13.30
C ALA A 366 4.57 34.09 13.44
N HIS A 367 4.36 32.79 13.64
CA HIS A 367 3.07 32.19 13.97
C HIS A 367 3.25 31.31 15.19
N GLU A 368 2.40 31.46 16.17
CA GLU A 368 2.30 30.56 17.31
C GLU A 368 1.38 29.40 16.98
N THR A 369 1.62 28.23 17.59
CA THR A 369 0.72 27.08 17.45
C THR A 369 -0.47 27.25 18.38
N PRO A 370 -1.67 26.71 18.05
CA PRO A 370 -2.87 26.81 18.90
C PRO A 370 -2.67 26.31 20.34
N GLU A 371 -1.68 25.42 20.53
CA GLU A 371 -1.34 24.88 21.86
C GLU A 371 -0.65 25.91 22.79
N HIS A 372 -0.27 27.07 22.28
CA HIS A 372 0.46 28.13 22.97
C HIS A 372 -0.33 29.45 23.04
N LEU A 373 -1.55 29.46 22.49
CA LEU A 373 -2.55 30.51 22.62
C LEU A 373 -3.52 30.15 23.74
#